data_bf7c74fce1606f1a8b8f80f9c19583a6
#
_entry.id   bf7c74fce1606f1a8b8f80f9c19583a6
#
_cell.length_a   1.000
_cell.length_b   1.000
_cell.length_c   1.000
_cell.angle_alpha   90.00
_cell.angle_beta   90.00
_cell.angle_gamma   90.00
#
_symmetry.space_group_name_H-M   'P 1'
#
loop_
_entity.id
_entity.type
_entity.pdbx_description
1 polymer ?
#
loop_
_entity_poly.entity_id
_entity_poly.type
_entity_poly.pdbx_seq_one_letter_code
_entity_poly.pdbx_strand_id
1 'polypeptide(L)'
;MRIVFVLSGLGAGGAEKVVNILARHRSARGDDVHVLALNAETPETYFAYDRSVRVEALGGGSSVPVFRTAARIARLRARLRALSPDLVISFLTKVNIMVVLASRGLGLRLVLSERNNFNTQDMNGLWRLARPLAARLAERLVMQTTEAVNSLPPALKAKAVIIPNPITLQHVRDKQSGTVTRVLAVGRLDRQKGFDLLIDAFADIAGRAPNMTLTIFGEGPERSALEEQVRRLGLSNRVRLPGTTKSPVEWINAGDIFVLSSRFEGFPNVLLEAMSAGLASIAFDCPWGPSEIIDTPAVGMLVPKEDIRRLADAIARLAADATLRHQIGAMGARAVAARYAIQSVLQQWDDVIAAPEVAQALYPAARVST
;
A
#
# COMPACT_ATOMS: atom_id res chain seq x y z
N MET A 1 -11.19 14.14 -21.27
CA MET A 1 -11.19 12.76 -21.80
C MET A 1 -12.12 11.89 -20.95
N ARG A 2 -12.55 10.72 -21.47
CA ARG A 2 -13.30 9.74 -20.67
C ARG A 2 -12.37 8.70 -20.10
N ILE A 3 -12.30 8.63 -18.76
CA ILE A 3 -11.41 7.73 -18.05
C ILE A 3 -12.24 6.72 -17.24
N VAL A 4 -11.93 5.44 -17.39
CA VAL A 4 -12.54 4.36 -16.60
C VAL A 4 -11.50 3.75 -15.66
N PHE A 5 -11.75 3.87 -14.37
CA PHE A 5 -11.01 3.14 -13.33
C PHE A 5 -11.71 1.82 -13.05
N VAL A 6 -10.95 0.72 -13.02
CA VAL A 6 -11.49 -0.62 -12.72
C VAL A 6 -10.78 -1.20 -11.51
N LEU A 7 -11.56 -1.62 -10.51
CA LEU A 7 -11.06 -2.20 -9.25
C LEU A 7 -11.89 -3.40 -8.80
N SER A 8 -11.42 -4.08 -7.77
CA SER A 8 -12.09 -5.28 -7.25
C SER A 8 -13.37 -4.94 -6.51
N GLY A 9 -13.31 -4.01 -5.58
CA GLY A 9 -14.41 -3.63 -4.69
C GLY A 9 -14.43 -2.13 -4.38
N LEU A 10 -15.28 -1.70 -3.43
CA LEU A 10 -15.47 -0.31 -3.01
C LEU A 10 -15.21 -0.10 -1.51
N GLY A 11 -14.48 -1.04 -0.89
CA GLY A 11 -14.19 -1.04 0.55
C GLY A 11 -13.04 -0.10 0.97
N ALA A 12 -12.49 -0.34 2.18
CA ALA A 12 -11.44 0.47 2.81
C ALA A 12 -10.01 0.14 2.34
N GLY A 13 -9.83 -0.52 1.20
CA GLY A 13 -8.52 -0.97 0.71
C GLY A 13 -7.62 0.16 0.21
N GLY A 14 -6.32 -0.12 0.16
CA GLY A 14 -5.32 0.85 -0.33
C GLY A 14 -5.47 1.19 -1.82
N ALA A 15 -5.88 0.24 -2.65
CA ALA A 15 -6.14 0.47 -4.07
C ALA A 15 -7.38 1.36 -4.25
N GLU A 16 -8.43 1.13 -3.46
CA GLU A 16 -9.66 1.90 -3.43
C GLU A 16 -9.39 3.36 -3.02
N LYS A 17 -8.54 3.58 -2.01
CA LYS A 17 -8.09 4.93 -1.60
C LYS A 17 -7.38 5.66 -2.73
N VAL A 18 -6.48 4.98 -3.44
CA VAL A 18 -5.74 5.58 -4.57
C VAL A 18 -6.69 5.92 -5.72
N VAL A 19 -7.59 5.00 -6.09
CA VAL A 19 -8.59 5.27 -7.15
C VAL A 19 -9.50 6.44 -6.77
N ASN A 20 -9.94 6.53 -5.51
CA ASN A 20 -10.73 7.65 -5.04
C ASN A 20 -10.00 8.99 -5.23
N ILE A 21 -8.72 9.08 -4.82
CA ILE A 21 -7.90 10.28 -4.99
C ILE A 21 -7.74 10.63 -6.47
N LEU A 22 -7.42 9.67 -7.33
CA LEU A 22 -7.23 9.89 -8.77
C LEU A 22 -8.54 10.28 -9.47
N ALA A 23 -9.64 9.60 -9.17
CA ALA A 23 -10.94 9.88 -9.77
C ALA A 23 -11.41 11.30 -9.45
N ARG A 24 -11.28 11.74 -8.20
CA ARG A 24 -11.60 13.11 -7.79
C ARG A 24 -10.69 14.13 -8.46
N HIS A 25 -9.38 13.88 -8.49
CA HIS A 25 -8.42 14.75 -9.16
C HIS A 25 -8.73 14.93 -10.64
N ARG A 26 -8.99 13.85 -11.37
CA ARG A 26 -9.28 13.90 -12.81
C ARG A 26 -10.65 14.53 -13.10
N SER A 27 -11.65 14.22 -12.28
CA SER A 27 -12.98 14.84 -12.39
C SER A 27 -12.92 16.36 -12.15
N ALA A 28 -12.14 16.82 -11.16
CA ALA A 28 -11.93 18.25 -10.91
C ALA A 28 -11.23 18.97 -12.08
N ARG A 29 -10.50 18.24 -12.94
CA ARG A 29 -9.87 18.76 -14.17
C ARG A 29 -10.78 18.69 -15.41
N GLY A 30 -12.05 18.29 -15.24
CA GLY A 30 -13.06 18.27 -16.29
C GLY A 30 -13.12 16.96 -17.09
N ASP A 31 -12.47 15.88 -16.64
CA ASP A 31 -12.62 14.58 -17.28
C ASP A 31 -13.95 13.91 -16.92
N ASP A 32 -14.49 13.12 -17.85
CA ASP A 32 -15.65 12.24 -17.63
C ASP A 32 -15.16 10.94 -16.97
N VAL A 33 -15.32 10.84 -15.65
CA VAL A 33 -14.69 9.78 -14.85
C VAL A 33 -15.71 8.75 -14.39
N HIS A 34 -15.41 7.48 -14.68
CA HIS A 34 -16.17 6.31 -14.24
C HIS A 34 -15.31 5.39 -13.37
N VAL A 35 -15.91 4.82 -12.33
CA VAL A 35 -15.30 3.82 -11.46
C VAL A 35 -16.14 2.56 -11.50
N LEU A 36 -15.57 1.45 -11.98
CA LEU A 36 -16.24 0.17 -12.12
C LEU A 36 -15.68 -0.85 -11.11
N ALA A 37 -16.52 -1.37 -10.23
CA ALA A 37 -16.15 -2.36 -9.22
C ALA A 37 -16.66 -3.76 -9.59
N LEU A 38 -15.74 -4.70 -9.82
CA LEU A 38 -16.07 -6.02 -10.39
C LEU A 38 -16.73 -6.97 -9.39
N ASN A 39 -16.50 -6.80 -8.09
CA ASN A 39 -17.02 -7.68 -7.04
C ASN A 39 -18.05 -6.99 -6.14
N ALA A 40 -18.27 -5.69 -6.28
CA ALA A 40 -19.32 -4.98 -5.54
C ALA A 40 -20.69 -5.28 -6.15
N GLU A 41 -21.68 -5.54 -5.31
CA GLU A 41 -23.07 -5.77 -5.70
C GLU A 41 -23.88 -4.48 -5.66
N THR A 42 -23.47 -3.52 -4.83
CA THR A 42 -24.04 -2.19 -4.72
C THR A 42 -22.96 -1.12 -4.94
N PRO A 43 -23.32 0.08 -5.42
CA PRO A 43 -22.36 1.18 -5.62
C PRO A 43 -21.99 1.92 -4.32
N GLU A 44 -22.28 1.34 -3.16
CA GLU A 44 -21.90 1.91 -1.86
C GLU A 44 -20.39 1.92 -1.68
N THR A 45 -19.84 3.08 -1.32
CA THR A 45 -18.40 3.30 -1.26
C THR A 45 -17.95 3.64 0.15
N TYR A 46 -16.84 3.07 0.59
CA TYR A 46 -16.20 3.46 1.85
C TYR A 46 -15.61 4.88 1.76
N PHE A 47 -14.94 5.21 0.64
CA PHE A 47 -14.43 6.54 0.37
C PHE A 47 -15.45 7.34 -0.44
N ALA A 48 -15.82 8.54 0.03
CA ALA A 48 -16.75 9.40 -0.68
C ALA A 48 -16.18 9.87 -2.02
N TYR A 49 -16.97 9.75 -3.09
CA TYR A 49 -16.67 10.31 -4.39
C TYR A 49 -17.46 11.59 -4.63
N ASP A 50 -16.92 12.49 -5.41
CA ASP A 50 -17.63 13.68 -5.85
C ASP A 50 -18.79 13.30 -6.80
N ARG A 51 -19.86 14.07 -6.82
CA ARG A 51 -21.08 13.77 -7.62
C ARG A 51 -20.81 13.67 -9.14
N SER A 52 -19.72 14.27 -9.60
CA SER A 52 -19.26 14.22 -11.00
C SER A 52 -18.61 12.88 -11.37
N VAL A 53 -18.21 12.05 -10.40
CA VAL A 53 -17.64 10.71 -10.63
C VAL A 53 -18.77 9.67 -10.62
N ARG A 54 -18.89 8.90 -11.69
CA ARG A 54 -19.90 7.84 -11.81
C ARG A 54 -19.34 6.53 -11.27
N VAL A 55 -19.91 6.02 -10.18
CA VAL A 55 -19.50 4.74 -9.57
C VAL A 55 -20.53 3.67 -9.90
N GLU A 56 -20.06 2.52 -10.40
CA GLU A 56 -20.91 1.41 -10.81
C GLU A 56 -20.41 0.09 -10.23
N ALA A 57 -21.33 -0.70 -9.69
CA ALA A 57 -21.09 -2.06 -9.23
C ALA A 57 -21.40 -3.07 -10.36
N LEU A 58 -20.43 -3.89 -10.72
CA LEU A 58 -20.57 -4.93 -11.73
C LEU A 58 -20.61 -6.35 -11.12
N GLY A 59 -20.79 -6.45 -9.81
CA GLY A 59 -20.86 -7.69 -9.07
C GLY A 59 -22.11 -8.53 -9.35
N GLY A 60 -22.29 -9.58 -8.55
CA GLY A 60 -23.38 -10.54 -8.73
C GLY A 60 -23.10 -11.65 -9.78
N GLY A 61 -24.01 -12.55 -9.92
CA GLY A 61 -23.95 -13.67 -10.88
C GLY A 61 -23.71 -15.04 -10.24
N SER A 62 -23.34 -16.03 -11.05
CA SER A 62 -23.24 -17.45 -10.70
C SER A 62 -22.47 -17.75 -9.40
N SER A 63 -22.91 -18.71 -8.63
CA SER A 63 -22.18 -19.27 -7.49
C SER A 63 -20.91 -20.03 -7.92
N VAL A 64 -20.86 -20.55 -9.14
CA VAL A 64 -19.70 -21.27 -9.68
C VAL A 64 -18.58 -20.30 -10.07
N PRO A 65 -17.36 -20.44 -9.51
CA PRO A 65 -16.28 -19.45 -9.65
C PRO A 65 -15.88 -19.15 -11.11
N VAL A 66 -15.82 -20.16 -11.96
CA VAL A 66 -15.41 -19.98 -13.39
C VAL A 66 -16.48 -19.20 -14.17
N PHE A 67 -17.76 -19.59 -14.03
CA PHE A 67 -18.86 -18.88 -14.69
C PHE A 67 -19.01 -17.44 -14.15
N ARG A 68 -18.75 -17.24 -12.87
CA ARG A 68 -18.73 -15.91 -12.26
C ARG A 68 -17.66 -15.02 -12.87
N THR A 69 -16.45 -15.54 -13.11
CA THR A 69 -15.35 -14.78 -13.74
C THR A 69 -15.70 -14.44 -15.19
N ALA A 70 -16.19 -15.40 -15.97
CA ALA A 70 -16.61 -15.18 -17.35
C ALA A 70 -17.74 -14.14 -17.45
N ALA A 71 -18.74 -14.21 -16.58
CA ALA A 71 -19.84 -13.25 -16.53
C ALA A 71 -19.35 -11.83 -16.17
N ARG A 72 -18.37 -11.70 -15.28
CA ARG A 72 -17.74 -10.39 -14.96
C ARG A 72 -17.00 -9.82 -16.16
N ILE A 73 -16.21 -10.63 -16.86
CA ILE A 73 -15.51 -10.19 -18.08
C ILE A 73 -16.52 -9.75 -19.14
N ALA A 74 -17.62 -10.49 -19.34
CA ALA A 74 -18.66 -10.15 -20.30
C ALA A 74 -19.36 -8.83 -19.95
N ARG A 75 -19.74 -8.63 -18.67
CA ARG A 75 -20.35 -7.37 -18.21
C ARG A 75 -19.40 -6.20 -18.33
N LEU A 76 -18.14 -6.38 -17.92
CA LEU A 76 -17.11 -5.36 -18.07
C LEU A 76 -16.93 -4.99 -19.54
N ARG A 77 -16.84 -5.99 -20.45
CA ARG A 77 -16.74 -5.75 -21.89
C ARG A 77 -17.93 -4.98 -22.44
N ALA A 78 -19.15 -5.35 -22.08
CA ALA A 78 -20.37 -4.66 -22.51
C ALA A 78 -20.34 -3.19 -22.03
N ARG A 79 -19.92 -2.97 -20.77
CA ARG A 79 -19.84 -1.62 -20.21
C ARG A 79 -18.74 -0.78 -20.85
N LEU A 80 -17.54 -1.33 -21.07
CA LEU A 80 -16.45 -0.64 -21.77
C LEU A 80 -16.83 -0.28 -23.22
N ARG A 81 -17.55 -1.19 -23.92
CA ARG A 81 -18.07 -0.89 -25.27
C ARG A 81 -19.08 0.26 -25.25
N ALA A 82 -20.01 0.26 -24.30
CA ALA A 82 -21.03 1.32 -24.16
C ALA A 82 -20.42 2.68 -23.78
N LEU A 83 -19.40 2.69 -22.94
CA LEU A 83 -18.71 3.91 -22.51
C LEU A 83 -17.74 4.44 -23.55
N SER A 84 -17.15 3.57 -24.38
CA SER A 84 -16.09 3.92 -25.35
C SER A 84 -15.04 4.86 -24.72
N PRO A 85 -14.34 4.44 -23.62
CA PRO A 85 -13.41 5.31 -22.92
C PRO A 85 -12.14 5.56 -23.73
N ASP A 86 -11.53 6.73 -23.55
CA ASP A 86 -10.21 7.07 -24.10
C ASP A 86 -9.10 6.28 -23.37
N LEU A 87 -9.30 6.00 -22.07
CA LEU A 87 -8.32 5.32 -21.23
C LEU A 87 -9.01 4.44 -20.17
N VAL A 88 -8.49 3.25 -19.99
CA VAL A 88 -8.86 2.34 -18.87
C VAL A 88 -7.66 2.13 -17.97
N ILE A 89 -7.83 2.43 -16.68
CA ILE A 89 -6.81 2.22 -15.64
C ILE A 89 -7.33 1.16 -14.68
N SER A 90 -6.61 0.07 -14.50
CA SER A 90 -7.04 -1.01 -13.61
C SER A 90 -6.04 -1.28 -12.49
N PHE A 91 -6.55 -1.76 -11.37
CA PHE A 91 -5.78 -1.99 -10.15
C PHE A 91 -5.93 -3.44 -9.68
N LEU A 92 -4.81 -4.06 -9.26
CA LEU A 92 -4.69 -5.42 -8.77
C LEU A 92 -4.64 -6.48 -9.91
N THR A 93 -3.81 -7.48 -9.72
CA THR A 93 -3.44 -8.49 -10.71
C THR A 93 -4.62 -9.16 -11.41
N LYS A 94 -5.59 -9.70 -10.65
CA LYS A 94 -6.75 -10.40 -11.23
C LYS A 94 -7.65 -9.45 -12.01
N VAL A 95 -7.82 -8.22 -11.54
CA VAL A 95 -8.59 -7.18 -12.23
C VAL A 95 -7.88 -6.78 -13.52
N ASN A 96 -6.56 -6.57 -13.48
CA ASN A 96 -5.74 -6.26 -14.65
C ASN A 96 -5.94 -7.29 -15.77
N ILE A 97 -5.89 -8.58 -15.44
CA ILE A 97 -6.11 -9.66 -16.42
C ILE A 97 -7.52 -9.61 -16.98
N MET A 98 -8.56 -9.45 -16.14
CA MET A 98 -9.95 -9.36 -16.58
C MET A 98 -10.19 -8.14 -17.48
N VAL A 99 -9.58 -6.99 -17.19
CA VAL A 99 -9.65 -5.78 -18.02
C VAL A 99 -9.05 -6.03 -19.39
N VAL A 100 -7.87 -6.63 -19.47
CA VAL A 100 -7.24 -6.95 -20.75
C VAL A 100 -8.11 -7.88 -21.59
N LEU A 101 -8.68 -8.93 -20.99
CA LEU A 101 -9.58 -9.85 -21.69
C LEU A 101 -10.86 -9.16 -22.17
N ALA A 102 -11.46 -8.31 -21.34
CA ALA A 102 -12.66 -7.55 -21.69
C ALA A 102 -12.43 -6.51 -22.79
N SER A 103 -11.23 -5.91 -22.83
CA SER A 103 -10.86 -4.85 -23.77
C SER A 103 -10.39 -5.37 -25.14
N ARG A 104 -10.21 -6.68 -25.29
CA ARG A 104 -9.64 -7.26 -26.51
C ARG A 104 -10.48 -6.90 -27.74
N GLY A 105 -9.85 -6.31 -28.76
CA GLY A 105 -10.50 -5.85 -30.00
C GLY A 105 -11.36 -4.59 -29.86
N LEU A 106 -11.27 -3.85 -28.75
CA LEU A 106 -11.97 -2.56 -28.59
C LEU A 106 -11.08 -1.33 -28.89
N GLY A 107 -9.78 -1.51 -29.13
CA GLY A 107 -8.86 -0.40 -29.44
C GLY A 107 -8.61 0.56 -28.27
N LEU A 108 -8.81 0.13 -27.03
CA LEU A 108 -8.70 0.98 -25.84
C LEU A 108 -7.26 1.08 -25.35
N ARG A 109 -6.85 2.25 -24.86
CA ARG A 109 -5.61 2.45 -24.11
C ARG A 109 -5.74 1.84 -22.73
N LEU A 110 -4.77 1.02 -22.31
CA LEU A 110 -4.79 0.28 -21.05
C LEU A 110 -3.56 0.61 -20.20
N VAL A 111 -3.79 1.14 -19.00
CA VAL A 111 -2.78 1.29 -17.96
C VAL A 111 -3.10 0.32 -16.83
N LEU A 112 -2.18 -0.59 -16.53
CA LEU A 112 -2.36 -1.61 -15.50
C LEU A 112 -1.52 -1.26 -14.27
N SER A 113 -2.17 -1.06 -13.14
CA SER A 113 -1.49 -0.82 -11.86
C SER A 113 -1.37 -2.11 -11.06
N GLU A 114 -0.13 -2.52 -10.84
CA GLU A 114 0.17 -3.73 -10.06
C GLU A 114 0.49 -3.33 -8.61
N ARG A 115 -0.22 -3.94 -7.66
CA ARG A 115 -0.16 -3.59 -6.24
C ARG A 115 0.33 -4.74 -5.36
N ASN A 116 0.61 -5.89 -5.98
CA ASN A 116 1.07 -7.08 -5.31
C ASN A 116 2.42 -7.54 -5.86
N ASN A 117 3.16 -8.26 -5.03
CA ASN A 117 4.43 -8.84 -5.45
C ASN A 117 4.25 -9.79 -6.65
N PHE A 118 4.97 -9.51 -7.74
CA PHE A 118 4.85 -10.26 -8.99
C PHE A 118 5.27 -11.73 -8.82
N ASN A 119 6.24 -12.00 -7.95
CA ASN A 119 6.84 -13.33 -7.81
C ASN A 119 6.25 -14.15 -6.64
N THR A 120 5.79 -13.49 -5.56
CA THR A 120 5.39 -14.16 -4.32
C THR A 120 3.87 -14.20 -4.10
N GLN A 121 3.09 -13.49 -4.93
CA GLN A 121 1.63 -13.52 -4.80
C GLN A 121 1.11 -14.94 -5.07
N ASP A 122 0.44 -15.52 -4.09
CA ASP A 122 -0.23 -16.81 -4.24
C ASP A 122 -1.39 -16.70 -5.23
N MET A 123 -1.25 -17.41 -6.35
CA MET A 123 -2.24 -17.48 -7.43
C MET A 123 -2.24 -18.87 -8.05
N ASN A 124 -3.43 -19.32 -8.43
CA ASN A 124 -3.52 -20.57 -9.20
C ASN A 124 -2.79 -20.45 -10.56
N GLY A 125 -2.39 -21.59 -11.13
CA GLY A 125 -1.54 -21.64 -12.33
C GLY A 125 -2.07 -20.85 -13.52
N LEU A 126 -3.38 -20.82 -13.74
CA LEU A 126 -4.00 -20.09 -14.85
C LEU A 126 -3.76 -18.57 -14.76
N TRP A 127 -4.00 -17.97 -13.61
CA TRP A 127 -3.76 -16.53 -13.40
C TRP A 127 -2.27 -16.19 -13.47
N ARG A 128 -1.40 -17.08 -12.99
CA ARG A 128 0.05 -16.92 -13.07
C ARG A 128 0.56 -16.89 -14.49
N LEU A 129 0.03 -17.75 -15.38
CA LEU A 129 0.35 -17.76 -16.82
C LEU A 129 -0.25 -16.56 -17.56
N ALA A 130 -1.49 -16.17 -17.23
CA ALA A 130 -2.17 -15.07 -17.90
C ALA A 130 -1.56 -13.69 -17.57
N ARG A 131 -0.94 -13.52 -16.39
CA ARG A 131 -0.39 -12.24 -15.91
C ARG A 131 0.63 -11.61 -16.87
N PRO A 132 1.73 -12.28 -17.26
CA PRO A 132 2.71 -11.68 -18.18
C PRO A 132 2.14 -11.43 -19.58
N LEU A 133 1.19 -12.25 -20.04
CA LEU A 133 0.50 -12.04 -21.32
C LEU A 133 -0.38 -10.80 -21.28
N ALA A 134 -1.15 -10.62 -20.21
CA ALA A 134 -1.96 -9.43 -20.01
C ALA A 134 -1.07 -8.16 -19.91
N ALA A 135 0.03 -8.22 -19.17
CA ALA A 135 0.96 -7.11 -19.03
C ALA A 135 1.59 -6.67 -20.39
N ARG A 136 1.81 -7.59 -21.32
CA ARG A 136 2.32 -7.26 -22.67
C ARG A 136 1.35 -6.42 -23.48
N LEU A 137 0.04 -6.56 -23.24
CA LEU A 137 -1.01 -5.84 -23.97
C LEU A 137 -1.31 -4.46 -23.37
N ALA A 138 -0.77 -4.15 -22.22
CA ALA A 138 -0.87 -2.82 -21.63
C ALA A 138 0.03 -1.82 -22.36
N GLU A 139 -0.40 -0.56 -22.40
CA GLU A 139 0.42 0.58 -22.80
C GLU A 139 1.48 0.88 -21.75
N ARG A 140 1.08 0.93 -20.48
CA ARG A 140 1.96 1.14 -19.32
C ARG A 140 1.63 0.19 -18.17
N LEU A 141 2.67 -0.13 -17.39
CA LEU A 141 2.58 -0.88 -16.15
C LEU A 141 2.99 0.03 -15.00
N VAL A 142 2.07 0.38 -14.13
CA VAL A 142 2.36 1.17 -12.95
C VAL A 142 2.73 0.24 -11.80
N MET A 143 3.98 0.34 -11.35
CA MET A 143 4.54 -0.39 -10.21
C MET A 143 4.74 0.59 -9.05
N GLN A 144 4.84 0.07 -7.82
CA GLN A 144 4.98 0.94 -6.64
C GLN A 144 6.43 1.17 -6.22
N THR A 145 7.34 0.28 -6.61
CA THR A 145 8.73 0.25 -6.14
C THR A 145 9.69 -0.13 -7.27
N THR A 146 10.95 0.28 -7.15
CA THR A 146 12.05 -0.11 -8.05
C THR A 146 12.24 -1.62 -8.03
N GLU A 147 12.18 -2.25 -6.85
CA GLU A 147 12.30 -3.69 -6.70
C GLU A 147 11.18 -4.43 -7.43
N ALA A 148 9.95 -3.88 -7.39
CA ALA A 148 8.82 -4.42 -8.15
C ALA A 148 9.08 -4.39 -9.67
N VAL A 149 9.65 -3.29 -10.19
CA VAL A 149 10.07 -3.20 -11.61
C VAL A 149 11.19 -4.20 -11.91
N ASN A 150 12.18 -4.32 -11.03
CA ASN A 150 13.30 -5.24 -11.21
C ASN A 150 12.86 -6.70 -11.27
N SER A 151 11.76 -7.06 -10.62
CA SER A 151 11.17 -8.40 -10.66
C SER A 151 10.45 -8.75 -11.96
N LEU A 152 10.20 -7.77 -12.83
CA LEU A 152 9.52 -7.99 -14.10
C LEU A 152 10.44 -8.68 -15.14
N PRO A 153 9.87 -9.50 -16.04
CA PRO A 153 10.57 -9.93 -17.23
C PRO A 153 11.12 -8.73 -18.03
N PRO A 154 12.32 -8.84 -18.65
CA PRO A 154 12.96 -7.74 -19.36
C PRO A 154 12.05 -7.00 -20.36
N ALA A 155 11.25 -7.74 -21.13
CA ALA A 155 10.33 -7.19 -22.11
C ALA A 155 9.20 -6.31 -21.51
N LEU A 156 8.92 -6.41 -20.21
CA LEU A 156 7.91 -5.63 -19.51
C LEU A 156 8.50 -4.41 -18.80
N LYS A 157 9.80 -4.42 -18.49
CA LYS A 157 10.46 -3.30 -17.81
C LYS A 157 10.38 -2.00 -18.59
N ALA A 158 10.47 -2.05 -19.93
CA ALA A 158 10.38 -0.88 -20.80
C ALA A 158 9.01 -0.16 -20.74
N LYS A 159 7.95 -0.86 -20.31
CA LYS A 159 6.60 -0.31 -20.12
C LYS A 159 6.32 0.10 -18.68
N ALA A 160 7.21 -0.25 -17.75
CA ALA A 160 7.00 -0.01 -16.34
C ALA A 160 7.33 1.43 -15.96
N VAL A 161 6.48 2.01 -15.13
CA VAL A 161 6.70 3.30 -14.47
C VAL A 161 6.51 3.10 -12.97
N ILE A 162 7.30 3.78 -12.17
CA ILE A 162 7.20 3.70 -10.70
C ILE A 162 6.34 4.86 -10.24
N ILE A 163 5.17 4.56 -9.70
CA ILE A 163 4.29 5.53 -9.06
C ILE A 163 3.88 4.98 -7.70
N PRO A 164 4.40 5.52 -6.60
CA PRO A 164 4.06 5.07 -5.25
C PRO A 164 2.62 5.43 -4.87
N ASN A 165 2.16 4.95 -3.72
CA ASN A 165 0.89 5.41 -3.19
C ASN A 165 1.00 6.86 -2.69
N PRO A 166 0.02 7.71 -3.00
CA PRO A 166 -0.06 9.05 -2.41
C PRO A 166 -0.40 8.97 -0.93
N ILE A 167 0.18 9.86 -0.13
CA ILE A 167 -0.16 9.97 1.28
C ILE A 167 -0.75 11.33 1.60
N THR A 168 -1.81 11.31 2.42
CA THR A 168 -2.25 12.51 3.13
C THR A 168 -1.32 12.73 4.31
N LEU A 169 -0.55 13.80 4.27
CA LEU A 169 0.38 14.13 5.35
C LEU A 169 -0.39 14.28 6.66
N GLN A 170 0.10 13.63 7.70
CA GLN A 170 -0.47 13.71 9.03
C GLN A 170 0.28 14.75 9.83
N HIS A 171 -0.45 15.58 10.56
CA HIS A 171 0.15 16.50 11.52
C HIS A 171 -0.05 15.93 12.92
N VAL A 172 1.05 15.68 13.60
CA VAL A 172 1.00 15.33 15.01
C VAL A 172 1.08 16.61 15.85
N ARG A 173 0.25 16.70 16.88
CA ARG A 173 0.43 17.73 17.91
C ARG A 173 1.79 17.55 18.56
N ASP A 174 2.43 18.65 18.94
CA ASP A 174 3.66 18.61 19.73
C ASP A 174 3.51 17.63 20.89
N LYS A 175 4.21 16.52 20.81
CA LYS A 175 4.18 15.51 21.87
C LYS A 175 5.03 15.99 23.01
N GLN A 176 4.40 16.28 24.15
CA GLN A 176 5.13 16.47 25.38
C GLN A 176 5.90 15.18 25.72
N SER A 177 7.19 15.33 26.04
CA SER A 177 8.05 14.24 26.46
C SER A 177 7.52 13.63 27.76
N GLY A 178 6.81 12.51 27.65
CA GLY A 178 6.40 11.72 28.81
C GLY A 178 7.52 10.84 29.32
N THR A 179 7.40 10.36 30.57
CA THR A 179 8.34 9.40 31.16
C THR A 179 8.24 7.99 30.60
N VAL A 180 7.19 7.71 29.83
CA VAL A 180 6.91 6.40 29.22
C VAL A 180 7.12 6.49 27.71
N THR A 181 7.97 5.63 27.15
CA THR A 181 8.12 5.48 25.70
C THR A 181 7.09 4.50 25.17
N ARG A 182 6.30 4.93 24.20
CA ARG A 182 5.21 4.17 23.61
C ARG A 182 5.60 3.67 22.22
N VAL A 183 5.80 2.36 22.12
CA VAL A 183 6.02 1.66 20.86
C VAL A 183 4.67 1.28 20.27
N LEU A 184 4.49 1.46 18.96
CA LEU A 184 3.26 1.07 18.30
C LEU A 184 3.50 0.36 16.97
N ALA A 185 2.55 -0.51 16.63
CA ALA A 185 2.45 -1.15 15.34
C ALA A 185 0.98 -1.19 14.89
N VAL A 186 0.76 -1.22 13.57
CA VAL A 186 -0.59 -1.18 12.99
C VAL A 186 -0.67 -2.11 11.80
N GLY A 187 -1.70 -2.95 11.76
CA GLY A 187 -1.93 -3.82 10.61
C GLY A 187 -2.92 -4.94 10.92
N ARG A 188 -3.26 -5.72 9.89
CA ARG A 188 -4.07 -6.92 10.09
C ARG A 188 -3.30 -7.93 10.94
N LEU A 189 -3.94 -8.50 11.95
CA LEU A 189 -3.32 -9.51 12.82
C LEU A 189 -3.23 -10.84 12.07
N ASP A 190 -2.24 -10.93 11.19
CA ASP A 190 -1.93 -12.12 10.41
C ASP A 190 -0.41 -12.36 10.36
N ARG A 191 -0.02 -13.54 9.89
CA ARG A 191 1.39 -13.94 9.81
C ARG A 191 2.25 -12.98 8.98
N GLN A 192 1.67 -12.33 7.97
CA GLN A 192 2.38 -11.36 7.12
C GLN A 192 3.00 -10.23 7.93
N LYS A 193 2.24 -9.70 8.90
CA LYS A 193 2.63 -8.51 9.68
C LYS A 193 3.68 -8.78 10.76
N GLY A 194 3.94 -10.05 11.10
CA GLY A 194 5.06 -10.43 11.98
C GLY A 194 4.97 -9.87 13.40
N PHE A 195 3.75 -9.68 13.92
CA PHE A 195 3.57 -9.15 15.29
C PHE A 195 4.06 -10.12 16.37
N ASP A 196 4.12 -11.41 16.06
CA ASP A 196 4.77 -12.42 16.88
C ASP A 196 6.25 -12.09 17.10
N LEU A 197 6.98 -11.73 16.04
CA LEU A 197 8.38 -11.31 16.11
C LEU A 197 8.57 -10.00 16.88
N LEU A 198 7.63 -9.07 16.74
CA LEU A 198 7.66 -7.80 17.47
C LEU A 198 7.44 -8.03 18.96
N ILE A 199 6.52 -8.90 19.36
CA ILE A 199 6.29 -9.23 20.78
C ILE A 199 7.51 -9.91 21.38
N ASP A 200 8.17 -10.82 20.65
CA ASP A 200 9.43 -11.45 21.11
C ASP A 200 10.55 -10.40 21.26
N ALA A 201 10.75 -9.50 20.28
CA ALA A 201 11.71 -8.41 20.38
C ALA A 201 11.42 -7.47 21.56
N PHE A 202 10.15 -7.18 21.82
CA PHE A 202 9.76 -6.38 22.97
C PHE A 202 10.04 -7.10 24.31
N ALA A 203 9.85 -8.41 24.37
CA ALA A 203 10.15 -9.22 25.54
C ALA A 203 11.64 -9.16 25.91
N ASP A 204 12.53 -9.26 24.91
CA ASP A 204 13.99 -9.23 25.10
C ASP A 204 14.49 -7.94 25.79
N ILE A 205 13.80 -6.83 25.60
CA ILE A 205 14.18 -5.52 26.16
C ILE A 205 13.28 -5.08 27.32
N ALA A 206 12.20 -5.78 27.60
CA ALA A 206 11.23 -5.39 28.62
C ALA A 206 11.85 -5.23 30.01
N GLY A 207 12.78 -6.10 30.38
CA GLY A 207 13.49 -6.03 31.66
C GLY A 207 14.43 -4.82 31.79
N ARG A 208 15.00 -4.36 30.66
CA ARG A 208 15.96 -3.24 30.59
C ARG A 208 15.29 -1.88 30.38
N ALA A 209 14.03 -1.86 29.96
CA ALA A 209 13.26 -0.65 29.69
C ALA A 209 11.88 -0.70 30.40
N PRO A 210 11.82 -0.54 31.74
CA PRO A 210 10.58 -0.70 32.50
C PRO A 210 9.49 0.30 32.13
N ASN A 211 9.86 1.48 31.65
CA ASN A 211 8.94 2.56 31.25
C ASN A 211 8.55 2.52 29.77
N MET A 212 8.52 1.32 29.17
CA MET A 212 8.14 1.16 27.78
C MET A 212 6.86 0.32 27.64
N THR A 213 5.98 0.72 26.73
CA THR A 213 4.75 -0.02 26.39
C THR A 213 4.70 -0.29 24.90
N LEU A 214 4.01 -1.37 24.49
CA LEU A 214 3.73 -1.73 23.11
C LEU A 214 2.22 -1.75 22.88
N THR A 215 1.76 -1.08 21.83
CA THR A 215 0.36 -1.16 21.38
C THR A 215 0.32 -1.63 19.93
N ILE A 216 -0.43 -2.69 19.65
CA ILE A 216 -0.61 -3.25 18.31
C ILE A 216 -2.07 -3.06 17.90
N PHE A 217 -2.31 -2.15 16.97
CA PHE A 217 -3.66 -1.87 16.44
C PHE A 217 -3.97 -2.77 15.26
N GLY A 218 -5.16 -3.37 15.29
CA GLY A 218 -5.68 -4.21 14.22
C GLY A 218 -6.52 -5.37 14.68
N GLU A 219 -7.07 -6.08 13.71
CA GLU A 219 -7.82 -7.33 13.88
C GLU A 219 -7.33 -8.38 12.88
N GLY A 220 -7.56 -9.65 13.18
CA GLY A 220 -7.22 -10.74 12.29
C GLY A 220 -7.12 -12.10 12.94
N PRO A 221 -6.87 -13.15 12.13
CA PRO A 221 -6.89 -14.53 12.58
C PRO A 221 -5.87 -14.88 13.67
N GLU A 222 -4.74 -14.15 13.76
CA GLU A 222 -3.68 -14.40 14.75
C GLU A 222 -3.96 -13.78 16.12
N ARG A 223 -5.09 -13.06 16.32
CA ARG A 223 -5.37 -12.35 17.60
C ARG A 223 -5.16 -13.24 18.82
N SER A 224 -5.84 -14.38 18.87
CA SER A 224 -5.79 -15.28 20.03
C SER A 224 -4.38 -15.83 20.29
N ALA A 225 -3.62 -16.11 19.21
CA ALA A 225 -2.24 -16.58 19.32
C ALA A 225 -1.30 -15.49 19.88
N LEU A 226 -1.47 -14.23 19.43
CA LEU A 226 -0.70 -13.10 19.92
C LEU A 226 -1.03 -12.78 21.40
N GLU A 227 -2.29 -12.81 21.80
CA GLU A 227 -2.70 -12.62 23.19
C GLU A 227 -2.15 -13.70 24.10
N GLU A 228 -2.11 -14.97 23.64
CA GLU A 228 -1.49 -16.07 24.36
C GLU A 228 0.04 -15.87 24.51
N GLN A 229 0.72 -15.43 23.43
CA GLN A 229 2.15 -15.12 23.47
C GLN A 229 2.45 -14.03 24.50
N VAL A 230 1.65 -12.94 24.53
CA VAL A 230 1.78 -11.86 25.51
C VAL A 230 1.64 -12.38 26.94
N ARG A 231 0.65 -13.25 27.20
CA ARG A 231 0.45 -13.87 28.53
C ARG A 231 1.63 -14.76 28.94
N ARG A 232 2.05 -15.65 28.07
CA ARG A 232 3.17 -16.56 28.28
C ARG A 232 4.47 -15.84 28.60
N LEU A 233 4.71 -14.67 27.98
CA LEU A 233 5.89 -13.84 28.20
C LEU A 233 5.76 -12.88 29.41
N GLY A 234 4.63 -12.90 30.12
CA GLY A 234 4.39 -12.03 31.29
C GLY A 234 4.22 -10.55 30.94
N LEU A 235 3.79 -10.24 29.72
CA LEU A 235 3.73 -8.87 29.18
C LEU A 235 2.32 -8.23 29.23
N SER A 236 1.34 -8.85 29.87
CA SER A 236 -0.06 -8.42 29.86
C SER A 236 -0.29 -6.97 30.33
N ASN A 237 0.57 -6.44 31.20
CA ASN A 237 0.49 -5.07 31.69
C ASN A 237 1.20 -4.05 30.75
N ARG A 238 1.92 -4.50 29.75
CA ARG A 238 2.81 -3.67 28.91
C ARG A 238 2.50 -3.76 27.42
N VAL A 239 1.85 -4.82 26.96
CA VAL A 239 1.44 -5.03 25.56
C VAL A 239 -0.07 -5.01 25.47
N ARG A 240 -0.60 -4.21 24.55
CA ARG A 240 -2.05 -4.06 24.32
C ARG A 240 -2.41 -4.31 22.86
N LEU A 241 -3.53 -5.00 22.65
CA LEU A 241 -4.15 -5.22 21.32
C LEU A 241 -5.58 -4.64 21.34
N PRO A 242 -5.75 -3.31 21.20
CA PRO A 242 -7.05 -2.64 21.41
C PRO A 242 -8.04 -2.83 20.26
N GLY A 243 -7.66 -3.50 19.18
CA GLY A 243 -8.49 -3.64 17.99
C GLY A 243 -8.19 -2.59 16.92
N THR A 244 -9.15 -2.38 16.01
CA THR A 244 -9.02 -1.41 14.90
C THR A 244 -9.28 0.01 15.38
N THR A 245 -8.71 0.98 14.64
CA THR A 245 -8.99 2.41 14.83
C THR A 245 -9.85 2.95 13.67
N LYS A 246 -10.55 4.04 13.92
CA LYS A 246 -11.41 4.70 12.91
C LYS A 246 -10.60 5.61 11.97
N SER A 247 -9.44 6.08 12.42
CA SER A 247 -8.58 6.97 11.62
C SER A 247 -7.10 6.79 11.95
N PRO A 248 -6.17 7.14 11.04
CA PRO A 248 -4.73 7.13 11.33
C PRO A 248 -4.35 8.03 12.51
N VAL A 249 -5.03 9.14 12.73
CA VAL A 249 -4.74 10.08 13.81
C VAL A 249 -4.84 9.43 15.19
N GLU A 250 -5.77 8.49 15.39
CA GLU A 250 -5.95 7.80 16.67
C GLU A 250 -4.71 7.00 17.06
N TRP A 251 -4.23 6.13 16.16
CA TRP A 251 -3.07 5.31 16.48
C TRP A 251 -1.76 6.09 16.45
N ILE A 252 -1.63 7.10 15.57
CA ILE A 252 -0.45 7.98 15.50
C ILE A 252 -0.20 8.68 16.85
N ASN A 253 -1.27 9.19 17.47
CA ASN A 253 -1.18 9.86 18.75
C ASN A 253 -0.89 8.91 19.93
N ALA A 254 -1.07 7.62 19.75
CA ALA A 254 -0.86 6.61 20.78
C ALA A 254 0.62 6.20 20.97
N GLY A 255 1.55 6.59 20.07
CA GLY A 255 2.93 6.12 20.13
C GLY A 255 3.99 7.19 19.88
N ASP A 256 5.23 6.86 20.17
CA ASP A 256 6.42 7.68 19.97
C ASP A 256 7.39 7.04 18.97
N ILE A 257 7.36 5.71 18.89
CA ILE A 257 8.13 4.89 17.95
C ILE A 257 7.16 4.00 17.19
N PHE A 258 7.26 4.00 15.87
CA PHE A 258 6.49 3.08 15.02
C PHE A 258 7.36 1.91 14.57
N VAL A 259 6.82 0.69 14.58
CA VAL A 259 7.52 -0.52 14.13
C VAL A 259 6.72 -1.24 13.06
N LEU A 260 7.36 -1.51 11.92
CA LEU A 260 6.87 -2.37 10.85
C LEU A 260 7.64 -3.70 10.88
N SER A 261 7.07 -4.70 11.54
CA SER A 261 7.66 -6.03 11.70
C SER A 261 7.28 -7.04 10.60
N SER A 262 6.82 -6.54 9.46
CA SER A 262 6.25 -7.38 8.39
C SER A 262 7.28 -8.33 7.77
N ARG A 263 6.86 -9.56 7.48
CA ARG A 263 7.65 -10.55 6.74
C ARG A 263 7.75 -10.25 5.25
N PHE A 264 6.73 -9.60 4.71
CA PHE A 264 6.69 -9.09 3.33
C PHE A 264 5.62 -8.00 3.21
N GLU A 265 5.84 -7.07 2.28
CA GLU A 265 4.90 -5.99 1.95
C GLU A 265 4.71 -5.90 0.42
N GLY A 266 3.73 -5.14 -0.02
CA GLY A 266 3.64 -4.65 -1.40
C GLY A 266 4.10 -3.20 -1.45
N PHE A 267 3.51 -2.36 -0.61
CA PHE A 267 3.91 -1.00 -0.31
C PHE A 267 3.31 -0.60 1.04
N PRO A 268 4.10 -0.41 2.09
CA PRO A 268 3.59 -0.26 3.46
C PRO A 268 3.07 1.16 3.74
N ASN A 269 1.81 1.43 3.40
CA ASN A 269 1.17 2.75 3.61
C ASN A 269 1.24 3.20 5.08
N VAL A 270 1.10 2.28 6.03
CA VAL A 270 1.16 2.60 7.47
C VAL A 270 2.54 3.12 7.91
N LEU A 271 3.63 2.69 7.24
CA LEU A 271 4.96 3.24 7.46
C LEU A 271 5.04 4.70 6.98
N LEU A 272 4.50 5.00 5.80
CA LEU A 272 4.41 6.37 5.32
C LEU A 272 3.55 7.25 6.23
N GLU A 273 2.42 6.73 6.71
CA GLU A 273 1.54 7.44 7.64
C GLU A 273 2.27 7.77 8.95
N ALA A 274 3.00 6.81 9.53
CA ALA A 274 3.80 7.01 10.73
C ALA A 274 4.91 8.03 10.51
N MET A 275 5.69 7.88 9.43
CA MET A 275 6.79 8.79 9.11
C MET A 275 6.27 10.20 8.78
N SER A 276 5.17 10.34 8.04
CA SER A 276 4.59 11.65 7.71
C SER A 276 4.17 12.43 8.95
N ALA A 277 3.82 11.71 10.01
CA ALA A 277 3.46 12.24 11.31
C ALA A 277 4.68 12.52 12.23
N GLY A 278 5.88 12.31 11.74
CA GLY A 278 7.11 12.53 12.51
C GLY A 278 7.40 11.47 13.58
N LEU A 279 6.80 10.27 13.47
CA LEU A 279 7.18 9.15 14.33
C LEU A 279 8.52 8.57 13.89
N ALA A 280 9.44 8.37 14.85
CA ALA A 280 10.64 7.60 14.57
C ALA A 280 10.24 6.17 14.20
N SER A 281 10.62 5.75 13.01
CA SER A 281 10.13 4.50 12.42
C SER A 281 11.25 3.48 12.27
N ILE A 282 10.93 2.23 12.65
CA ILE A 282 11.79 1.06 12.47
C ILE A 282 11.04 0.09 11.57
N ALA A 283 11.71 -0.51 10.60
CA ALA A 283 11.11 -1.52 9.75
C ALA A 283 12.05 -2.70 9.53
N PHE A 284 11.52 -3.92 9.42
CA PHE A 284 12.26 -4.98 8.79
C PHE A 284 12.50 -4.65 7.32
N ASP A 285 13.72 -4.90 6.85
CA ASP A 285 14.08 -4.86 5.43
C ASP A 285 13.51 -6.10 4.73
N CYS A 286 12.19 -6.13 4.62
CA CYS A 286 11.47 -7.20 3.96
C CYS A 286 11.20 -6.85 2.49
N PRO A 287 11.04 -7.87 1.62
CA PRO A 287 10.71 -7.60 0.23
C PRO A 287 9.48 -6.71 0.09
N TRP A 288 9.64 -5.75 -0.60
CA TRP A 288 9.13 -4.60 -1.29
C TRP A 288 8.63 -3.49 -0.38
N GLY A 289 9.31 -2.37 -0.52
CA GLY A 289 8.88 -1.07 -0.04
C GLY A 289 9.58 -0.49 1.17
N PRO A 290 9.89 -1.19 2.27
CA PRO A 290 10.52 -0.57 3.43
C PRO A 290 11.84 0.13 3.11
N SER A 291 12.76 -0.52 2.37
CA SER A 291 14.04 0.05 1.94
C SER A 291 13.92 1.20 0.93
N GLU A 292 12.84 1.27 0.17
CA GLU A 292 12.59 2.43 -0.70
C GLU A 292 12.03 3.64 0.06
N ILE A 293 11.37 3.41 1.18
CA ILE A 293 10.83 4.47 2.03
C ILE A 293 11.90 4.97 3.00
N ILE A 294 12.58 4.05 3.68
CA ILE A 294 13.72 4.31 4.57
C ILE A 294 15.00 4.06 3.76
N ASP A 295 15.42 5.03 2.98
CA ASP A 295 16.59 4.95 2.10
C ASP A 295 17.90 5.31 2.79
N THR A 296 17.83 5.95 3.96
CA THR A 296 18.98 6.28 4.79
C THR A 296 18.67 6.12 6.28
N PRO A 297 19.69 5.85 7.13
CA PRO A 297 19.51 5.79 8.58
C PRO A 297 19.03 7.11 9.22
N ALA A 298 19.14 8.24 8.50
CA ALA A 298 18.69 9.54 9.00
C ALA A 298 17.14 9.66 9.01
N VAL A 299 16.43 8.92 8.15
CA VAL A 299 14.97 9.03 8.01
C VAL A 299 14.20 7.90 8.69
N GLY A 300 14.90 6.83 9.12
CA GLY A 300 14.32 5.67 9.79
C GLY A 300 15.37 4.59 10.01
N MET A 301 15.01 3.51 10.68
CA MET A 301 15.92 2.39 10.92
C MET A 301 15.44 1.14 10.16
N LEU A 302 16.28 0.61 9.27
CA LEU A 302 16.08 -0.69 8.66
C LEU A 302 16.82 -1.76 9.46
N VAL A 303 16.13 -2.86 9.71
CA VAL A 303 16.65 -4.02 10.43
C VAL A 303 16.53 -5.24 9.51
N PRO A 304 17.51 -6.14 9.46
CA PRO A 304 17.41 -7.34 8.65
C PRO A 304 16.10 -8.10 8.93
N LYS A 305 15.50 -8.61 7.87
CA LYS A 305 14.23 -9.31 7.94
C LYS A 305 14.24 -10.42 8.98
N GLU A 306 13.23 -10.43 9.86
CA GLU A 306 13.03 -11.43 10.92
C GLU A 306 14.16 -11.51 11.98
N ASP A 307 15.08 -10.55 12.01
CA ASP A 307 16.12 -10.45 13.04
C ASP A 307 15.54 -9.79 14.31
N ILE A 308 15.00 -10.63 15.18
CA ILE A 308 14.36 -10.23 16.46
C ILE A 308 15.34 -9.43 17.33
N ARG A 309 16.60 -9.87 17.42
CA ARG A 309 17.61 -9.24 18.29
C ARG A 309 17.94 -7.82 17.83
N ARG A 310 18.20 -7.64 16.53
CA ARG A 310 18.44 -6.30 15.98
C ARG A 310 17.21 -5.40 16.05
N LEU A 311 16.00 -5.96 15.92
CA LEU A 311 14.77 -5.21 16.15
C LEU A 311 14.67 -4.73 17.59
N ALA A 312 14.94 -5.59 18.55
CA ALA A 312 15.00 -5.26 19.99
C ALA A 312 16.00 -4.14 20.27
N ASP A 313 17.24 -4.26 19.75
CA ASP A 313 18.30 -3.26 19.91
C ASP A 313 17.91 -1.91 19.29
N ALA A 314 17.28 -1.89 18.10
CA ALA A 314 16.80 -0.67 17.46
C ALA A 314 15.69 0.02 18.28
N ILE A 315 14.74 -0.74 18.82
CA ILE A 315 13.68 -0.21 19.70
C ILE A 315 14.31 0.36 20.97
N ALA A 316 15.22 -0.37 21.62
CA ALA A 316 15.89 0.07 22.84
C ALA A 316 16.69 1.36 22.63
N ARG A 317 17.40 1.48 21.51
CA ARG A 317 18.16 2.68 21.12
C ARG A 317 17.26 3.90 20.98
N LEU A 318 16.15 3.79 20.26
CA LEU A 318 15.20 4.90 20.11
C LEU A 318 14.44 5.20 21.42
N ALA A 319 14.22 4.21 22.26
CA ALA A 319 13.58 4.42 23.56
C ALA A 319 14.50 5.20 24.52
N ALA A 320 15.80 4.92 24.52
CA ALA A 320 16.78 5.55 25.38
C ALA A 320 17.15 6.99 24.96
N ASP A 321 17.08 7.31 23.67
CA ASP A 321 17.53 8.61 23.13
C ASP A 321 16.37 9.39 22.50
N ALA A 322 15.78 10.29 23.26
CA ALA A 322 14.68 11.16 22.82
C ALA A 322 15.11 12.11 21.69
N THR A 323 16.35 12.61 21.73
CA THR A 323 16.90 13.53 20.72
C THR A 323 17.02 12.83 19.38
N LEU A 324 17.62 11.64 19.35
CA LEU A 324 17.73 10.81 18.17
C LEU A 324 16.34 10.47 17.62
N ARG A 325 15.40 10.10 18.49
CA ARG A 325 14.01 9.81 18.13
C ARG A 325 13.35 10.99 17.42
N HIS A 326 13.48 12.21 17.95
CA HIS A 326 12.95 13.42 17.34
C HIS A 326 13.64 13.75 16.01
N GLN A 327 14.95 13.61 15.91
CA GLN A 327 15.71 13.87 14.68
C GLN A 327 15.27 12.93 13.55
N ILE A 328 15.24 11.62 13.80
CA ILE A 328 14.79 10.62 12.83
C ILE A 328 13.35 10.87 12.39
N GLY A 329 12.45 11.15 13.34
CA GLY A 329 11.06 11.45 13.04
C GLY A 329 10.89 12.68 12.15
N ALA A 330 11.56 13.79 12.48
CA ALA A 330 11.52 15.02 11.70
C ALA A 330 12.10 14.85 10.28
N MET A 331 13.23 14.15 10.16
CA MET A 331 13.82 13.86 8.84
C MET A 331 12.97 12.91 8.02
N GLY A 332 12.38 11.88 8.65
CA GLY A 332 11.43 10.98 8.03
C GLY A 332 10.20 11.71 7.47
N ALA A 333 9.61 12.62 8.26
CA ALA A 333 8.47 13.42 7.81
C ALA A 333 8.79 14.28 6.58
N ARG A 334 9.96 14.94 6.57
CA ARG A 334 10.43 15.72 5.42
C ARG A 334 10.64 14.86 4.18
N ALA A 335 11.28 13.69 4.32
CA ALA A 335 11.51 12.77 3.21
C ALA A 335 10.20 12.26 2.62
N VAL A 336 9.22 11.90 3.46
CA VAL A 336 7.89 11.46 3.00
C VAL A 336 7.14 12.60 2.32
N ALA A 337 7.16 13.81 2.87
CA ALA A 337 6.49 14.97 2.27
C ALA A 337 7.06 15.29 0.88
N ALA A 338 8.37 15.21 0.70
CA ALA A 338 9.01 15.48 -0.58
C ALA A 338 8.68 14.43 -1.67
N ARG A 339 8.57 13.15 -1.29
CA ARG A 339 8.51 12.04 -2.26
C ARG A 339 7.11 11.48 -2.48
N TYR A 340 6.25 11.52 -1.46
CA TYR A 340 4.96 10.80 -1.43
C TYR A 340 3.75 11.70 -1.21
N ALA A 341 3.92 13.04 -1.18
CA ALA A 341 2.81 13.97 -1.10
C ALA A 341 1.82 13.75 -2.25
N ILE A 342 0.53 13.94 -1.97
CA ILE A 342 -0.55 13.71 -2.95
C ILE A 342 -0.24 14.43 -4.26
N GLN A 343 0.16 15.70 -4.23
CA GLN A 343 0.40 16.51 -5.42
C GLN A 343 1.51 15.92 -6.31
N SER A 344 2.63 15.49 -5.70
CA SER A 344 3.75 14.89 -6.44
C SER A 344 3.35 13.58 -7.11
N VAL A 345 2.56 12.75 -6.42
CA VAL A 345 2.09 11.48 -6.97
C VAL A 345 1.01 11.69 -8.05
N LEU A 346 0.12 12.65 -7.86
CA LEU A 346 -0.88 13.02 -8.86
C LEU A 346 -0.26 13.51 -10.16
N GLN A 347 0.82 14.32 -10.07
CA GLN A 347 1.55 14.76 -11.25
C GLN A 347 2.11 13.57 -12.05
N GLN A 348 2.73 12.58 -11.38
CA GLN A 348 3.23 11.37 -12.03
C GLN A 348 2.11 10.58 -12.74
N TRP A 349 0.92 10.52 -12.13
CA TRP A 349 -0.25 9.91 -12.77
C TRP A 349 -0.73 10.73 -13.97
N ASP A 350 -0.76 12.06 -13.86
CA ASP A 350 -1.12 12.94 -14.98
C ASP A 350 -0.20 12.73 -16.18
N ASP A 351 1.10 12.55 -15.94
CA ASP A 351 2.09 12.28 -17.02
C ASP A 351 1.79 10.94 -17.73
N VAL A 352 1.40 9.90 -16.98
CA VAL A 352 1.00 8.60 -17.56
C VAL A 352 -0.33 8.68 -18.32
N ILE A 353 -1.26 9.51 -17.86
CA ILE A 353 -2.60 9.67 -18.45
C ILE A 353 -2.53 10.52 -19.73
N ALA A 354 -1.70 11.55 -19.75
CA ALA A 354 -1.71 12.61 -20.77
C ALA A 354 -1.34 12.14 -22.17
N ALA A 355 -0.36 11.28 -22.41
CA ALA A 355 -0.10 10.66 -23.72
C ALA A 355 1.16 9.76 -23.74
N PRO A 356 1.26 8.84 -24.72
CA PRO A 356 2.39 7.92 -24.85
C PRO A 356 3.73 8.58 -25.17
N GLU A 357 3.76 9.71 -25.82
CA GLU A 357 4.99 10.35 -26.35
C GLU A 357 5.72 11.22 -25.32
N VAL A 358 5.02 11.84 -24.37
CA VAL A 358 5.61 12.74 -23.37
C VAL A 358 6.34 11.97 -22.26
N ALA A 359 5.88 10.78 -21.93
CA ALA A 359 6.46 9.96 -20.85
C ALA A 359 7.88 9.43 -21.17
N GLN A 360 8.24 9.25 -22.44
CA GLN A 360 9.60 8.84 -22.83
C GLN A 360 10.66 9.92 -22.64
N ALA A 361 10.26 11.20 -22.72
CA ALA A 361 11.15 12.33 -22.56
C ALA A 361 11.46 12.69 -21.10
N LEU A 362 10.52 12.39 -20.18
CA LEU A 362 10.61 12.78 -18.77
C LEU A 362 11.30 11.73 -17.85
N TYR A 363 11.34 10.49 -18.26
CA TYR A 363 12.01 9.42 -17.52
C TYR A 363 12.97 8.65 -18.42
N PRO A 364 14.18 9.20 -18.66
CA PRO A 364 15.23 8.41 -19.30
C PRO A 364 15.52 7.20 -18.44
N ALA A 365 15.48 6.01 -19.04
CA ALA A 365 15.76 4.75 -18.37
C ALA A 365 17.00 4.91 -17.48
N ALA A 366 16.85 4.63 -16.18
CA ALA A 366 17.98 4.65 -15.27
C ALA A 366 19.10 3.84 -15.90
N ARG A 367 20.23 4.48 -16.22
CA ARG A 367 21.39 3.83 -16.78
C ARG A 367 21.81 2.76 -15.78
N VAL A 368 21.58 1.52 -16.14
CA VAL A 368 22.19 0.38 -15.49
C VAL A 368 23.69 0.52 -15.78
N SER A 369 24.44 1.04 -14.82
CA SER A 369 25.90 0.94 -14.84
C SER A 369 26.25 -0.53 -14.72
N THR A 370 26.84 -1.03 -15.80
CA THR A 370 27.48 -2.35 -15.90
C THR A 370 28.59 -2.50 -14.88
#